data_2a6cf2c49ff5d1aad3391b990ba2f613
#
_entry.id   2a6cf2c49ff5d1aad3391b990ba2f613
#
_cell.length_a   1.000
_cell.length_b   1.000
_cell.length_c   1.000
_cell.angle_alpha   90.00
_cell.angle_beta   90.00
_cell.angle_gamma   90.00
#
_symmetry.space_group_name_H-M   'P 1'
#
loop_
_entity.id
_entity.type
_entity.pdbx_description
1 polymer ?
#
loop_
_entity_poly.entity_id
_entity_poly.type
_entity_poly.pdbx_seq_one_letter_code
_entity_poly.pdbx_strand_id
1 'polypeptide(L)'
;MPKADAGLQDVIDLLAAMARKKGEVPDPLELFLDMAERMVKVVSAAFNAKNDEVAILFLTSDSGHLRFTAPRKFASLGTIPVTKRDSIAVGVFEKQKGEAMNNVPMIRHVAFFESVKLRDRVVPIQKMITVPIMFDGQPVGIAQVSRKGDSPMEAGPDFNPSDVKKAQEMFEAVAPYFVEARPDRF
;
A
#
# COMPACT_ATOMS: atom_id res chain seq x y z
N MET A 1 -10.59 -18.10 -16.77
CA MET A 1 -9.95 -17.30 -15.68
C MET A 1 -9.65 -15.90 -16.22
N PRO A 2 -10.01 -14.82 -15.53
CA PRO A 2 -9.72 -13.47 -16.02
C PRO A 2 -8.19 -13.21 -16.03
N LYS A 3 -7.71 -12.42 -16.97
CA LYS A 3 -6.28 -12.05 -17.10
C LYS A 3 -5.66 -11.40 -15.85
N ALA A 4 -6.48 -10.92 -14.91
CA ALA A 4 -6.01 -10.34 -13.64
C ALA A 4 -5.41 -11.40 -12.69
N ASP A 5 -5.90 -12.65 -12.74
CA ASP A 5 -5.39 -13.72 -11.87
C ASP A 5 -4.00 -14.21 -12.29
N ALA A 6 -3.69 -14.21 -13.60
CA ALA A 6 -2.37 -14.63 -14.08
C ALA A 6 -1.27 -13.65 -13.61
N GLY A 7 -1.49 -12.35 -13.70
CA GLY A 7 -0.50 -11.35 -13.27
C GLY A 7 -0.26 -11.35 -11.75
N LEU A 8 -1.26 -11.68 -10.96
CA LEU A 8 -1.09 -11.84 -9.50
C LEU A 8 -0.29 -13.10 -9.18
N GLN A 9 -0.57 -14.23 -9.84
CA GLN A 9 0.19 -15.46 -9.61
C GLN A 9 1.67 -15.30 -10.00
N ASP A 10 1.96 -14.67 -11.14
CA ASP A 10 3.32 -14.41 -11.57
C ASP A 10 4.10 -13.56 -10.53
N VAL A 11 3.44 -12.55 -9.94
CA VAL A 11 4.09 -11.73 -8.91
C VAL A 11 4.25 -12.49 -7.59
N ILE A 12 3.31 -13.34 -7.21
CA ILE A 12 3.42 -14.19 -6.02
C ILE A 12 4.67 -15.09 -6.14
N ASP A 13 4.82 -15.79 -7.28
CA ASP A 13 5.95 -16.67 -7.52
C ASP A 13 7.28 -15.92 -7.52
N LEU A 14 7.28 -14.73 -8.11
CA LEU A 14 8.45 -13.85 -8.11
C LEU A 14 8.84 -13.38 -6.71
N LEU A 15 7.86 -12.89 -5.92
CA LEU A 15 8.11 -12.43 -4.56
C LEU A 15 8.58 -13.56 -3.65
N ALA A 16 8.02 -14.76 -3.81
CA ALA A 16 8.48 -15.96 -3.10
C ALA A 16 9.95 -16.30 -3.43
N ALA A 17 10.33 -16.18 -4.71
CA ALA A 17 11.72 -16.40 -5.12
C ALA A 17 12.66 -15.31 -4.59
N MET A 18 12.21 -14.06 -4.55
CA MET A 18 12.98 -12.93 -4.00
C MET A 18 13.17 -13.06 -2.49
N ALA A 19 12.12 -13.39 -1.74
CA ALA A 19 12.19 -13.54 -0.28
C ALA A 19 13.24 -14.57 0.16
N ARG A 20 13.29 -15.72 -0.50
CA ARG A 20 14.31 -16.76 -0.23
C ARG A 20 15.75 -16.28 -0.40
N LYS A 21 15.98 -15.21 -1.15
CA LYS A 21 17.31 -14.66 -1.40
C LYS A 21 17.74 -13.61 -0.37
N LYS A 22 16.93 -13.29 0.65
CA LYS A 22 17.23 -12.25 1.65
C LYS A 22 18.64 -12.41 2.24
N GLY A 23 19.03 -13.62 2.59
CA GLY A 23 20.35 -13.91 3.18
C GLY A 23 21.53 -13.89 2.21
N GLU A 24 21.26 -13.83 0.90
CA GLU A 24 22.27 -13.88 -0.17
C GLU A 24 22.56 -12.50 -0.79
N VAL A 25 21.69 -11.51 -0.53
CA VAL A 25 21.84 -10.18 -1.10
C VAL A 25 22.62 -9.25 -0.17
N PRO A 26 23.43 -8.32 -0.72
CA PRO A 26 24.21 -7.38 0.09
C PRO A 26 23.34 -6.35 0.80
N ASP A 27 22.16 -6.06 0.27
CA ASP A 27 21.22 -5.08 0.84
C ASP A 27 19.80 -5.64 0.91
N PRO A 28 19.40 -6.24 2.04
CA PRO A 28 18.04 -6.74 2.26
C PRO A 28 16.97 -5.64 2.19
N LEU A 29 17.29 -4.38 2.51
CA LEU A 29 16.35 -3.28 2.40
C LEU A 29 16.02 -2.98 0.93
N GLU A 30 17.01 -2.94 0.06
CA GLU A 30 16.81 -2.75 -1.36
C GLU A 30 15.96 -3.88 -1.97
N LEU A 31 16.21 -5.13 -1.58
CA LEU A 31 15.39 -6.27 -1.98
C LEU A 31 13.92 -6.07 -1.57
N PHE A 32 13.68 -5.68 -0.32
CA PHE A 32 12.34 -5.46 0.22
C PHE A 32 11.60 -4.31 -0.49
N LEU A 33 12.31 -3.21 -0.78
CA LEU A 33 11.77 -2.10 -1.55
C LEU A 33 11.43 -2.48 -2.99
N ASP A 34 12.27 -3.29 -3.64
CA ASP A 34 12.01 -3.81 -4.99
C ASP A 34 10.77 -4.72 -5.03
N MET A 35 10.60 -5.56 -4.02
CA MET A 35 9.40 -6.38 -3.89
C MET A 35 8.13 -5.50 -3.80
N ALA A 36 8.18 -4.45 -2.98
CA ALA A 36 7.06 -3.53 -2.83
C ALA A 36 6.76 -2.74 -4.14
N GLU A 37 7.79 -2.31 -4.88
CA GLU A 37 7.61 -1.68 -6.21
C GLU A 37 6.94 -2.60 -7.24
N ARG A 38 7.25 -3.88 -7.22
CA ARG A 38 6.59 -4.86 -8.09
C ARG A 38 5.12 -4.99 -7.74
N MET A 39 4.80 -5.01 -6.45
CA MET A 39 3.43 -5.06 -5.98
C MET A 39 2.64 -3.80 -6.37
N VAL A 40 3.25 -2.59 -6.31
CA VAL A 40 2.63 -1.36 -6.82
C VAL A 40 2.20 -1.50 -8.28
N LYS A 41 3.05 -2.05 -9.15
CA LYS A 41 2.73 -2.23 -10.57
C LYS A 41 1.52 -3.14 -10.79
N VAL A 42 1.47 -4.26 -10.06
CA VAL A 42 0.36 -5.23 -10.18
C VAL A 42 -0.94 -4.64 -9.64
N VAL A 43 -0.89 -3.97 -8.50
CA VAL A 43 -2.07 -3.31 -7.91
C VAL A 43 -2.55 -2.17 -8.81
N SER A 44 -1.64 -1.33 -9.34
CA SER A 44 -2.00 -0.26 -10.27
C SER A 44 -2.73 -0.81 -11.51
N ALA A 45 -2.23 -1.88 -12.10
CA ALA A 45 -2.88 -2.53 -13.23
C ALA A 45 -4.26 -3.11 -12.85
N ALA A 46 -4.36 -3.76 -11.68
CA ALA A 46 -5.60 -4.40 -11.21
C ALA A 46 -6.74 -3.41 -10.93
N PHE A 47 -6.41 -2.17 -10.55
CA PHE A 47 -7.35 -1.09 -10.21
C PHE A 47 -7.43 0.02 -11.26
N ASN A 48 -6.73 -0.12 -12.40
CA ASN A 48 -6.61 0.93 -13.41
C ASN A 48 -6.18 2.26 -12.78
N ALA A 49 -5.22 2.19 -11.88
CA ALA A 49 -4.66 3.32 -11.15
C ALA A 49 -3.25 3.66 -11.67
N LYS A 50 -2.77 4.86 -11.38
CA LYS A 50 -1.37 5.22 -11.62
C LYS A 50 -0.50 4.69 -10.47
N ASN A 51 0.80 4.48 -10.73
CA ASN A 51 1.71 4.02 -9.68
C ASN A 51 1.79 4.95 -8.46
N ASP A 52 1.54 6.24 -8.65
CA ASP A 52 1.50 7.22 -7.55
C ASP A 52 0.12 7.37 -6.88
N GLU A 53 -0.82 6.57 -7.29
CA GLU A 53 -2.11 6.37 -6.64
C GLU A 53 -2.15 5.11 -5.76
N VAL A 54 -1.05 4.34 -5.74
CA VAL A 54 -0.86 3.21 -4.85
C VAL A 54 0.20 3.56 -3.81
N ALA A 55 -0.03 3.22 -2.55
CA ALA A 55 0.98 3.31 -1.50
C ALA A 55 0.98 2.05 -0.65
N ILE A 56 2.17 1.59 -0.30
CA ILE A 56 2.40 0.45 0.58
C ILE A 56 3.25 0.92 1.74
N LEU A 57 2.75 0.67 2.95
CA LEU A 57 3.44 0.98 4.20
C LEU A 57 3.58 -0.30 5.01
N PHE A 58 4.75 -0.51 5.58
CA PHE A 58 4.96 -1.61 6.52
C PHE A 58 5.28 -1.09 7.92
N LEU A 59 4.90 -1.88 8.91
CA LEU A 59 5.19 -1.61 10.31
C LEU A 59 6.71 -1.67 10.53
N THR A 60 7.28 -0.68 11.22
CA THR A 60 8.71 -0.66 11.57
C THR A 60 9.06 -1.76 12.58
N SER A 61 10.35 -2.10 12.68
CA SER A 61 10.81 -3.19 13.57
C SER A 61 10.52 -2.92 15.03
N ASP A 62 10.48 -1.63 15.45
CA ASP A 62 10.09 -1.21 16.79
C ASP A 62 8.57 -1.19 17.03
N SER A 63 7.79 -1.55 15.99
CA SER A 63 6.33 -1.56 15.99
C SER A 63 5.65 -0.23 16.31
N GLY A 64 6.40 0.86 16.25
CA GLY A 64 5.90 2.19 16.61
C GLY A 64 5.39 3.03 15.44
N HIS A 65 5.73 2.64 14.19
CA HIS A 65 5.47 3.46 13.03
C HIS A 65 5.08 2.61 11.81
N LEU A 66 4.27 3.19 10.93
CA LEU A 66 4.06 2.72 9.56
C LEU A 66 5.00 3.49 8.64
N ARG A 67 5.93 2.81 7.99
CA ARG A 67 6.91 3.41 7.09
C ARG A 67 6.45 3.26 5.64
N PHE A 68 6.48 4.37 4.88
CA PHE A 68 6.26 4.32 3.44
C PHE A 68 7.36 3.50 2.76
N THR A 69 6.96 2.46 2.06
CA THR A 69 7.86 1.49 1.43
C THR A 69 7.83 1.61 -0.10
N ALA A 70 6.63 1.76 -0.66
CA ALA A 70 6.48 1.93 -2.11
C ALA A 70 5.26 2.84 -2.44
N PRO A 71 5.30 3.56 -3.57
CA PRO A 71 6.43 3.73 -4.49
C PRO A 71 7.67 4.36 -3.82
N ARG A 72 8.87 4.08 -4.34
CA ARG A 72 10.14 4.60 -3.77
C ARG A 72 10.14 6.11 -3.54
N LYS A 73 9.47 6.87 -4.40
CA LYS A 73 9.31 8.33 -4.23
C LYS A 73 8.57 8.71 -2.94
N PHE A 74 7.83 7.79 -2.32
CA PHE A 74 7.17 8.01 -1.04
C PHE A 74 8.04 7.64 0.16
N ALA A 75 9.15 6.94 -0.04
CA ALA A 75 10.07 6.59 1.04
C ALA A 75 10.63 7.83 1.76
N SER A 76 10.74 8.97 1.07
CA SER A 76 11.14 10.27 1.64
C SER A 76 10.05 10.94 2.49
N LEU A 77 8.81 10.45 2.47
CA LEU A 77 7.71 10.97 3.29
C LEU A 77 7.85 10.61 4.78
N GLY A 78 8.72 9.66 5.08
CA GLY A 78 9.01 9.23 6.44
C GLY A 78 8.03 8.17 6.94
N THR A 79 7.57 8.36 8.17
CA THR A 79 6.77 7.38 8.90
C THR A 79 5.54 8.02 9.54
N ILE A 80 4.51 7.22 9.78
CA ILE A 80 3.30 7.61 10.50
C ILE A 80 3.30 6.88 11.84
N PRO A 81 3.37 7.58 13.00
CA PRO A 81 3.23 6.92 14.29
C PRO A 81 1.90 6.15 14.39
N VAL A 82 1.92 4.92 14.87
CA VAL A 82 0.70 4.11 15.05
C VAL A 82 -0.26 4.69 16.09
N THR A 83 0.19 5.66 16.88
CA THR A 83 -0.64 6.42 17.82
C THR A 83 -1.42 7.57 17.17
N LYS A 84 -1.19 7.84 15.88
CA LYS A 84 -1.81 8.94 15.15
C LYS A 84 -3.20 8.58 14.64
N ARG A 85 -4.19 8.61 15.53
CA ARG A 85 -5.57 8.15 15.29
C ARG A 85 -6.37 8.95 14.27
N ASP A 86 -5.92 10.15 13.88
CA ASP A 86 -6.49 10.96 12.81
C ASP A 86 -5.99 10.55 11.41
N SER A 87 -5.10 9.55 11.32
CA SER A 87 -4.66 8.95 10.06
C SER A 87 -5.58 7.82 9.62
N ILE A 88 -6.04 7.86 8.36
CA ILE A 88 -6.82 6.77 7.75
C ILE A 88 -6.04 5.44 7.81
N ALA A 89 -4.74 5.48 7.49
CA ALA A 89 -3.88 4.29 7.51
C ALA A 89 -3.83 3.66 8.91
N VAL A 90 -3.64 4.47 9.95
CA VAL A 90 -3.61 3.98 11.34
C VAL A 90 -4.98 3.45 11.77
N GLY A 91 -6.06 4.14 11.42
CA GLY A 91 -7.41 3.69 11.74
C GLY A 91 -7.73 2.30 11.16
N VAL A 92 -7.32 2.03 9.92
CA VAL A 92 -7.48 0.72 9.28
C VAL A 92 -6.53 -0.32 9.89
N PHE A 93 -5.30 0.08 10.21
CA PHE A 93 -4.32 -0.78 10.89
C PHE A 93 -4.83 -1.26 12.25
N GLU A 94 -5.38 -0.36 13.06
CA GLU A 94 -5.95 -0.70 14.39
C GLU A 94 -7.21 -1.57 14.29
N LYS A 95 -8.12 -1.22 13.36
CA LYS A 95 -9.38 -1.97 13.15
C LYS A 95 -9.18 -3.31 12.46
N GLN A 96 -8.04 -3.52 11.81
CA GLN A 96 -7.73 -4.72 11.00
C GLN A 96 -8.81 -5.02 9.94
N LYS A 97 -9.47 -3.98 9.43
CA LYS A 97 -10.56 -4.09 8.47
C LYS A 97 -10.41 -3.06 7.37
N GLY A 98 -10.38 -3.55 6.12
CA GLY A 98 -10.33 -2.71 4.94
C GLY A 98 -11.58 -1.84 4.78
N GLU A 99 -11.39 -0.65 4.25
CA GLU A 99 -12.47 0.30 3.99
C GLU A 99 -12.27 1.07 2.68
N ALA A 100 -13.36 1.49 2.07
CA ALA A 100 -13.38 2.41 0.93
C ALA A 100 -13.99 3.75 1.35
N MET A 101 -13.35 4.84 0.93
CA MET A 101 -13.80 6.21 1.14
C MET A 101 -13.92 6.90 -0.21
N ASN A 102 -15.13 7.27 -0.59
CA ASN A 102 -15.42 7.93 -1.88
C ASN A 102 -15.57 9.43 -1.80
N ASN A 103 -15.29 10.03 -0.63
CA ASN A 103 -15.33 11.46 -0.38
C ASN A 103 -14.20 11.88 0.60
N VAL A 104 -12.96 11.61 0.20
CA VAL A 104 -11.77 11.85 1.03
C VAL A 104 -11.62 13.31 1.46
N PRO A 105 -11.91 14.33 0.59
CA PRO A 105 -11.79 15.73 0.98
C PRO A 105 -12.69 16.17 2.13
N MET A 106 -13.81 15.45 2.36
CA MET A 106 -14.74 15.74 3.46
C MET A 106 -14.36 15.09 4.79
N ILE A 107 -13.35 14.23 4.79
CA ILE A 107 -12.89 13.53 5.98
C ILE A 107 -11.73 14.31 6.60
N ARG A 108 -11.84 14.62 7.89
CA ARG A 108 -10.72 15.19 8.65
C ARG A 108 -9.64 14.12 8.84
N HIS A 109 -8.64 14.15 8.00
CA HIS A 109 -7.47 13.28 8.07
C HIS A 109 -6.20 14.10 7.84
N VAL A 110 -5.10 13.59 8.30
CA VAL A 110 -3.82 14.20 7.97
C VAL A 110 -3.46 13.80 6.55
N ALA A 111 -3.41 14.78 5.66
CA ALA A 111 -3.11 14.62 4.24
C ALA A 111 -1.61 14.32 4.02
N PHE A 112 -1.14 13.17 4.49
CA PHE A 112 0.25 12.77 4.27
C PHE A 112 0.58 12.62 2.78
N PHE A 113 -0.38 12.15 1.98
CA PHE A 113 -0.23 12.02 0.54
C PHE A 113 -0.30 13.36 -0.21
N GLU A 114 -1.10 14.30 0.29
CA GLU A 114 -1.30 15.60 -0.36
C GLU A 114 -0.10 16.53 -0.17
N SER A 115 0.72 16.30 0.87
CA SER A 115 1.92 17.11 1.14
C SER A 115 3.12 16.74 0.26
N VAL A 116 3.03 15.68 -0.54
CA VAL A 116 4.08 15.36 -1.52
C VAL A 116 3.95 16.31 -2.70
N LYS A 117 4.67 17.40 -2.64
CA LYS A 117 4.91 18.28 -3.79
C LYS A 117 5.73 17.54 -4.85
N LEU A 118 5.09 16.69 -5.63
CA LEU A 118 5.63 16.19 -6.87
C LEU A 118 5.44 17.28 -7.90
N ARG A 119 6.50 18.10 -8.10
CA ARG A 119 6.65 19.13 -9.14
C ARG A 119 5.33 19.63 -9.75
N ASP A 120 4.99 20.87 -9.44
CA ASP A 120 4.08 21.81 -10.10
C ASP A 120 2.58 21.79 -9.82
N ARG A 121 1.94 20.66 -9.47
CA ARG A 121 0.52 20.65 -9.05
C ARG A 121 0.21 19.45 -8.17
N VAL A 122 -0.32 19.73 -6.99
CA VAL A 122 -0.90 18.68 -6.12
C VAL A 122 -2.33 18.42 -6.61
N VAL A 123 -2.56 17.25 -7.20
CA VAL A 123 -3.92 16.79 -7.54
C VAL A 123 -4.51 16.10 -6.31
N PRO A 124 -5.64 16.58 -5.76
CA PRO A 124 -6.19 16.03 -4.51
C PRO A 124 -6.69 14.58 -4.68
N ILE A 125 -6.57 13.80 -3.62
CA ILE A 125 -7.17 12.48 -3.52
C ILE A 125 -8.66 12.67 -3.27
N GLN A 126 -9.49 12.16 -4.16
CA GLN A 126 -10.95 12.19 -4.04
C GLN A 126 -11.50 10.92 -3.41
N LYS A 127 -10.90 9.77 -3.75
CA LYS A 127 -11.39 8.44 -3.35
C LYS A 127 -10.22 7.55 -2.97
N MET A 128 -10.43 6.64 -2.01
CA MET A 128 -9.38 5.77 -1.52
C MET A 128 -9.93 4.44 -1.02
N ILE A 129 -9.23 3.35 -1.31
CA ILE A 129 -9.29 2.10 -0.57
C ILE A 129 -8.10 2.07 0.37
N THR A 130 -8.32 1.64 1.61
CA THR A 130 -7.24 1.30 2.54
C THR A 130 -7.51 -0.10 3.08
N VAL A 131 -6.52 -0.99 2.97
CA VAL A 131 -6.60 -2.37 3.48
C VAL A 131 -5.41 -2.69 4.36
N PRO A 132 -5.60 -3.44 5.45
CA PRO A 132 -4.49 -3.96 6.24
C PRO A 132 -3.79 -5.08 5.46
N ILE A 133 -2.46 -5.15 5.57
CA ILE A 133 -1.67 -6.29 5.13
C ILE A 133 -1.59 -7.22 6.34
N MET A 134 -2.32 -8.32 6.27
CA MET A 134 -2.44 -9.26 7.39
C MET A 134 -1.50 -10.46 7.22
N PHE A 135 -0.83 -10.85 8.30
CA PHE A 135 -0.05 -12.08 8.37
C PHE A 135 -0.23 -12.71 9.76
N ASP A 136 -0.63 -13.96 9.78
CA ASP A 136 -0.83 -14.75 11.01
C ASP A 136 -1.78 -14.07 12.03
N GLY A 137 -2.85 -13.46 11.50
CA GLY A 137 -3.84 -12.73 12.29
C GLY A 137 -3.39 -11.38 12.84
N GLN A 138 -2.21 -10.90 12.44
CA GLN A 138 -1.68 -9.60 12.86
C GLN A 138 -1.47 -8.66 11.65
N PRO A 139 -1.74 -7.36 11.79
CA PRO A 139 -1.46 -6.41 10.74
C PRO A 139 0.05 -6.11 10.71
N VAL A 140 0.68 -6.34 9.56
CA VAL A 140 2.11 -6.08 9.34
C VAL A 140 2.36 -4.83 8.49
N GLY A 141 1.29 -4.28 7.93
CA GLY A 141 1.34 -3.08 7.09
C GLY A 141 -0.03 -2.63 6.62
N ILE A 142 -0.02 -1.66 5.74
CA ILE A 142 -1.20 -1.05 5.10
C ILE A 142 -0.92 -0.89 3.60
N ALA A 143 -1.93 -1.14 2.79
CA ALA A 143 -1.94 -0.76 1.39
C ALA A 143 -3.10 0.21 1.10
N GLN A 144 -2.82 1.19 0.26
CA GLN A 144 -3.79 2.19 -0.16
C GLN A 144 -3.82 2.29 -1.69
N VAL A 145 -5.03 2.35 -2.26
CA VAL A 145 -5.26 2.65 -3.67
C VAL A 145 -6.13 3.89 -3.73
N SER A 146 -5.63 4.95 -4.33
CA SER A 146 -6.34 6.23 -4.41
C SER A 146 -6.77 6.55 -5.85
N ARG A 147 -7.70 7.46 -5.98
CA ARG A 147 -8.09 8.10 -7.23
C ARG A 147 -8.01 9.60 -7.05
N LYS A 148 -7.22 10.25 -7.88
CA LYS A 148 -6.94 11.68 -7.84
C LYS A 148 -7.69 12.41 -8.93
N GLY A 149 -8.12 13.62 -8.64
CA GLY A 149 -8.79 14.51 -9.59
C GLY A 149 -9.12 15.84 -8.93
N ASP A 150 -9.37 16.87 -9.73
CA ASP A 150 -9.83 18.17 -9.22
C ASP A 150 -11.29 18.09 -8.73
N SER A 151 -12.01 17.04 -9.13
CA SER A 151 -13.36 16.74 -8.68
C SER A 151 -13.58 15.22 -8.52
N PRO A 152 -14.60 14.78 -7.77
CA PRO A 152 -14.96 13.37 -7.66
C PRO A 152 -15.27 12.70 -9.02
N MET A 153 -15.79 13.46 -9.98
CA MET A 153 -16.11 12.96 -11.32
C MET A 153 -14.84 12.71 -12.14
N GLU A 154 -13.85 13.59 -12.08
CA GLU A 154 -12.57 13.43 -12.76
C GLU A 154 -11.73 12.28 -12.16
N ALA A 155 -11.88 12.04 -10.86
CA ALA A 155 -11.21 10.92 -10.19
C ALA A 155 -11.72 9.54 -10.65
N GLY A 156 -12.84 9.48 -11.39
CA GLY A 156 -13.40 8.25 -11.92
C GLY A 156 -14.41 7.58 -10.98
N PRO A 157 -14.77 6.31 -11.20
CA PRO A 157 -15.85 5.65 -10.47
C PRO A 157 -15.56 5.48 -8.98
N ASP A 158 -16.60 5.30 -8.19
CA ASP A 158 -16.48 4.98 -6.77
C ASP A 158 -15.87 3.59 -6.57
N PHE A 159 -15.12 3.45 -5.49
CA PHE A 159 -14.74 2.14 -5.00
C PHE A 159 -15.92 1.48 -4.28
N ASN A 160 -16.05 0.18 -4.46
CA ASN A 160 -17.12 -0.62 -3.89
C ASN A 160 -16.55 -1.74 -2.96
N PRO A 161 -17.39 -2.46 -2.21
CA PRO A 161 -16.93 -3.50 -1.31
C PRO A 161 -16.12 -4.63 -1.97
N SER A 162 -16.40 -4.95 -3.26
CA SER A 162 -15.63 -5.97 -3.97
C SER A 162 -14.23 -5.49 -4.32
N ASP A 163 -14.03 -4.18 -4.50
CA ASP A 163 -12.70 -3.59 -4.69
C ASP A 163 -11.87 -3.71 -3.40
N VAL A 164 -12.48 -3.44 -2.24
CA VAL A 164 -11.82 -3.64 -0.93
C VAL A 164 -11.40 -5.09 -0.74
N LYS A 165 -12.31 -6.03 -0.99
CA LYS A 165 -12.05 -7.46 -0.90
C LYS A 165 -10.91 -7.88 -1.84
N LYS A 166 -10.96 -7.45 -3.10
CA LYS A 166 -9.91 -7.71 -4.09
C LYS A 166 -8.54 -7.21 -3.63
N ALA A 167 -8.45 -5.97 -3.13
CA ALA A 167 -7.20 -5.42 -2.62
C ALA A 167 -6.68 -6.25 -1.43
N GLN A 168 -7.56 -6.61 -0.50
CA GLN A 168 -7.20 -7.40 0.67
C GLN A 168 -6.66 -8.77 0.27
N GLU A 169 -7.36 -9.51 -0.60
CA GLU A 169 -6.91 -10.82 -1.10
C GLU A 169 -5.56 -10.76 -1.82
N MET A 170 -5.30 -9.70 -2.60
CA MET A 170 -4.01 -9.51 -3.26
C MET A 170 -2.87 -9.36 -2.25
N PHE A 171 -3.05 -8.59 -1.17
CA PHE A 171 -2.01 -8.38 -0.17
C PHE A 171 -1.87 -9.55 0.81
N GLU A 172 -2.95 -10.24 1.16
CA GLU A 172 -2.90 -11.47 1.96
C GLU A 172 -2.08 -12.57 1.25
N ALA A 173 -2.23 -12.70 -0.07
CA ALA A 173 -1.49 -13.68 -0.86
C ALA A 173 0.03 -13.46 -0.86
N VAL A 174 0.50 -12.24 -0.67
CA VAL A 174 1.93 -11.89 -0.72
C VAL A 174 2.53 -11.55 0.65
N ALA A 175 1.71 -11.36 1.68
CA ALA A 175 2.15 -11.00 3.02
C ALA A 175 3.23 -11.93 3.60
N PRO A 176 3.16 -13.28 3.45
CA PRO A 176 4.18 -14.18 3.94
C PRO A 176 5.58 -13.87 3.40
N TYR A 177 5.67 -13.52 2.13
CA TYR A 177 6.95 -13.23 1.46
C TYR A 177 7.53 -11.89 1.89
N PHE A 178 6.68 -10.90 2.17
CA PHE A 178 7.13 -9.64 2.76
C PHE A 178 7.63 -9.82 4.18
N VAL A 179 6.97 -10.65 4.99
CA VAL A 179 7.43 -10.94 6.35
C VAL A 179 8.77 -11.66 6.32
N GLU A 180 8.95 -12.65 5.44
CA GLU A 180 10.21 -13.37 5.25
C GLU A 180 11.34 -12.45 4.79
N ALA A 181 11.07 -11.58 3.80
CA ALA A 181 12.07 -10.67 3.23
C ALA A 181 12.37 -9.45 4.08
N ARG A 182 11.56 -9.16 5.10
CA ARG A 182 11.68 -7.94 5.90
C ARG A 182 13.07 -7.83 6.52
N PRO A 183 13.77 -6.67 6.37
CA PRO A 183 15.04 -6.44 7.03
C PRO A 183 14.91 -6.47 8.56
N ASP A 184 15.94 -6.92 9.25
CA ASP A 184 15.94 -7.01 10.72
C ASP A 184 15.83 -5.62 11.38
N ARG A 185 16.37 -4.61 10.68
CA ARG A 185 16.21 -3.20 11.04
C ARG A 185 15.47 -2.48 9.90
N PHE A 186 14.19 -2.34 10.09
CA PHE A 186 13.31 -1.71 9.11
C PHE A 186 12.60 -0.49 9.66
#